data_108946a5ce4a8b44659580239f3fd21c
#
_entry.id   108946a5ce4a8b44659580239f3fd21c
#
_cell.length_a   1.000
_cell.length_b   1.000
_cell.length_c   1.000
_cell.angle_alpha   90.00
_cell.angle_beta   90.00
_cell.angle_gamma   90.00
#
_symmetry.space_group_name_H-M   'P 1'
#
loop_
_entity.id
_entity.type
_entity.pdbx_description
1 polymer ?
#
loop_
_entity_poly.entity_id
_entity_poly.type
_entity_poly.pdbx_seq_one_letter_code
_entity_poly.pdbx_strand_id
1 'polypeptide(L)'
;MLKTVAVLVAALAATSCDDDDAPMMQSNTITIENVLDSKPLVESGTFKGTGTPPVILPGQSVSFSFSAAKNQRLTFATMYGWSNDLFFAPENPGIKLYNDDGTPITGDVSSQVKLWDNGTRVNQVPGAAATHPGTAEANVKNIKEVSGTDDYGNTYLPASQLMKLSLVYNSNSTFTLTIMNTSGGTNNETPFSPGVWAVSYVAGGNLLLPEPVYSKDKPSANGLTNIAEAGDNTALSTYLTGITGTFTPLSPVLVVVYNGSENPFYKTGEKDRGMGLKDLAQKGNADVLAAALKTAAGVKAVYVLKDMTNTVLLPKINGAAGNKVSQQLTVTQGDRIAVATMYGFSNDWFFATTGQDIDATQKGDVSDMIGLYDDGTAVNQYPGAGITQFNLAGTPLDESKTIEVVPAMNGFTTLPPITSIIKVTLQ
;
A
#
# COMPACT_ATOMS: atom_id res chain seq x y z
N MET A 1 -105.32 -4.39 18.43
CA MET A 1 -104.63 -5.68 18.63
C MET A 1 -103.32 -5.66 17.91
N LEU A 2 -102.30 -5.37 18.64
CA LEU A 2 -100.96 -5.25 18.06
C LEU A 2 -100.21 -6.56 18.42
N LYS A 3 -99.74 -7.24 17.37
CA LYS A 3 -98.90 -8.45 17.57
C LYS A 3 -97.42 -8.01 17.46
N THR A 4 -96.73 -8.20 18.57
CA THR A 4 -95.30 -7.99 18.74
C THR A 4 -94.59 -9.20 18.17
N VAL A 5 -93.68 -8.99 17.14
CA VAL A 5 -92.80 -10.00 16.62
C VAL A 5 -91.42 -9.78 17.28
N ALA A 6 -90.95 -10.77 18.05
CA ALA A 6 -89.62 -10.78 18.60
C ALA A 6 -88.64 -11.32 17.57
N VAL A 7 -87.64 -10.49 17.16
CA VAL A 7 -86.49 -10.90 16.33
C VAL A 7 -85.33 -11.37 17.23
N LEU A 8 -84.98 -12.64 17.09
CA LEU A 8 -83.83 -13.25 17.76
C LEU A 8 -82.59 -12.96 16.92
N VAL A 9 -81.67 -12.14 17.44
CA VAL A 9 -80.38 -11.87 16.82
C VAL A 9 -79.43 -12.94 17.36
N ALA A 10 -79.00 -13.87 16.47
CA ALA A 10 -77.89 -14.80 16.75
C ALA A 10 -76.58 -14.08 16.54
N ALA A 11 -75.78 -13.87 17.59
CA ALA A 11 -74.42 -13.39 17.48
C ALA A 11 -73.51 -14.55 17.03
N LEU A 12 -73.04 -14.49 15.80
CA LEU A 12 -71.91 -15.28 15.31
C LEU A 12 -70.62 -14.70 15.96
N ALA A 13 -70.01 -15.42 16.86
CA ALA A 13 -68.67 -15.19 17.29
C ALA A 13 -67.71 -15.64 16.13
N ALA A 14 -67.20 -14.68 15.39
CA ALA A 14 -66.07 -14.95 14.48
C ALA A 14 -64.85 -15.14 15.36
N THR A 15 -64.35 -16.37 15.49
CA THR A 15 -63.02 -16.65 15.96
C THR A 15 -62.08 -16.13 14.88
N SER A 16 -61.43 -15.00 15.15
CA SER A 16 -60.23 -14.55 14.38
C SER A 16 -59.19 -15.63 14.55
N CYS A 17 -58.86 -16.33 13.45
CA CYS A 17 -57.59 -17.03 13.36
C CYS A 17 -56.50 -16.01 13.54
N ASP A 18 -55.57 -16.24 14.44
CA ASP A 18 -54.30 -15.55 14.50
C ASP A 18 -53.64 -15.73 13.14
N ASP A 19 -53.51 -14.63 12.41
CA ASP A 19 -52.60 -14.58 11.26
C ASP A 19 -51.22 -14.88 11.80
N ASP A 20 -50.62 -15.98 11.36
CA ASP A 20 -49.20 -16.24 11.52
C ASP A 20 -48.47 -14.96 11.14
N ASP A 21 -47.77 -14.33 12.11
CA ASP A 21 -46.96 -13.15 11.87
C ASP A 21 -45.88 -13.48 10.84
N ALA A 22 -46.19 -13.29 9.57
CA ALA A 22 -45.18 -13.36 8.51
C ALA A 22 -44.11 -12.33 8.86
N PRO A 23 -42.81 -12.73 8.91
CA PRO A 23 -41.77 -11.82 9.33
C PRO A 23 -41.76 -10.56 8.47
N MET A 24 -41.88 -9.39 9.14
CA MET A 24 -41.98 -8.10 8.45
C MET A 24 -40.70 -7.85 7.64
N MET A 25 -40.89 -7.68 6.36
CA MET A 25 -39.79 -7.25 5.46
C MET A 25 -39.41 -5.80 5.76
N GLN A 26 -38.11 -5.57 5.91
CA GLN A 26 -37.51 -4.25 6.12
C GLN A 26 -36.57 -3.92 4.97
N SER A 27 -36.41 -2.62 4.70
CA SER A 27 -35.44 -2.12 3.76
C SER A 27 -34.29 -1.47 4.50
N ASN A 28 -33.08 -1.95 4.28
CA ASN A 28 -31.83 -1.36 4.77
C ASN A 28 -30.94 -1.00 3.59
N THR A 29 -30.16 0.07 3.74
CA THR A 29 -29.11 0.42 2.80
C THR A 29 -27.76 0.14 3.43
N ILE A 30 -26.99 -0.77 2.84
CA ILE A 30 -25.57 -0.96 3.19
C ILE A 30 -24.72 -0.02 2.36
N THR A 31 -23.76 0.66 3.01
CA THR A 31 -22.73 1.47 2.34
C THR A 31 -21.36 1.00 2.78
N ILE A 32 -20.49 0.73 1.82
CA ILE A 32 -19.09 0.36 2.03
C ILE A 32 -18.20 1.43 1.42
N GLU A 33 -17.25 1.94 2.19
CA GLU A 33 -16.34 3.02 1.82
C GLU A 33 -14.89 2.65 2.14
N ASN A 34 -13.96 2.95 1.23
CA ASN A 34 -12.53 2.92 1.51
C ASN A 34 -12.13 4.25 2.18
N VAL A 35 -11.93 4.22 3.49
CA VAL A 35 -11.64 5.42 4.29
C VAL A 35 -10.15 5.60 4.59
N LEU A 36 -9.29 4.72 4.05
CA LEU A 36 -7.86 4.74 4.30
C LEU A 36 -7.24 6.09 3.88
N ASP A 37 -6.57 6.75 4.83
CA ASP A 37 -5.68 7.88 4.55
C ASP A 37 -4.35 7.32 4.02
N SER A 38 -4.28 7.14 2.70
CA SER A 38 -3.20 6.42 2.05
C SER A 38 -1.88 7.17 2.07
N LYS A 39 -0.78 6.40 2.03
CA LYS A 39 0.59 6.91 1.96
C LYS A 39 1.19 6.59 0.58
N PRO A 40 2.01 7.51 0.01
CA PRO A 40 2.58 7.30 -1.32
C PRO A 40 3.81 6.35 -1.34
N LEU A 41 4.46 6.10 -0.19
CA LEU A 41 5.63 5.23 -0.11
C LEU A 41 5.28 3.88 0.52
N VAL A 42 5.78 2.80 -0.11
CA VAL A 42 5.67 1.42 0.39
C VAL A 42 6.60 1.22 1.57
N GLU A 43 7.89 1.50 1.35
CA GLU A 43 8.96 1.39 2.31
C GLU A 43 9.91 2.57 2.22
N SER A 44 10.51 2.90 3.35
CA SER A 44 11.66 3.82 3.42
C SER A 44 12.55 3.44 4.59
N GLY A 45 13.80 3.88 4.53
CA GLY A 45 14.73 3.61 5.60
C GLY A 45 16.02 4.42 5.46
N THR A 46 16.98 4.08 6.31
CA THR A 46 18.29 4.71 6.34
C THR A 46 19.40 3.67 6.17
N PHE A 47 20.57 4.12 5.77
CA PHE A 47 21.78 3.33 5.76
C PHE A 47 22.98 4.16 6.25
N LYS A 48 23.99 3.52 6.80
CA LYS A 48 25.18 4.18 7.33
C LYS A 48 26.36 3.22 7.44
N GLY A 49 27.57 3.76 7.44
CA GLY A 49 28.78 3.01 7.76
C GLY A 49 28.85 2.56 9.22
N THR A 50 29.86 1.77 9.55
CA THR A 50 30.04 1.17 10.89
C THR A 50 30.95 1.98 11.81
N GLY A 51 31.60 3.04 11.29
CA GLY A 51 32.55 3.85 12.05
C GLY A 51 31.91 4.91 12.96
N THR A 52 32.75 5.72 13.58
CA THR A 52 32.36 6.92 14.32
C THR A 52 33.25 8.07 13.83
N PRO A 53 32.69 9.04 13.06
CA PRO A 53 31.32 9.13 12.56
C PRO A 53 30.94 7.96 11.62
N PRO A 54 29.65 7.65 11.46
CA PRO A 54 29.19 6.47 10.73
C PRO A 54 29.17 6.68 9.19
N VAL A 55 30.30 7.17 8.66
CA VAL A 55 30.51 7.38 7.22
C VAL A 55 30.96 6.09 6.52
N ILE A 56 30.73 6.02 5.21
CA ILE A 56 31.22 4.92 4.36
C ILE A 56 32.50 5.40 3.72
N LEU A 57 33.64 4.96 4.26
CA LEU A 57 34.97 5.33 3.78
C LEU A 57 35.30 4.66 2.43
N PRO A 58 36.25 5.21 1.64
CA PRO A 58 36.74 4.56 0.44
C PRO A 58 37.12 3.11 0.68
N GLY A 59 36.69 2.20 -0.19
CA GLY A 59 36.83 0.75 -0.06
C GLY A 59 35.80 0.06 0.82
N GLN A 60 34.98 0.79 1.58
CA GLN A 60 33.91 0.22 2.40
C GLN A 60 32.58 0.11 1.62
N SER A 61 31.70 -0.74 2.12
CA SER A 61 30.35 -0.91 1.58
C SER A 61 29.30 -0.98 2.69
N VAL A 62 28.07 -0.69 2.31
CA VAL A 62 26.87 -0.89 3.13
C VAL A 62 25.79 -1.54 2.28
N SER A 63 24.97 -2.38 2.91
CA SER A 63 23.84 -3.03 2.25
C SER A 63 22.56 -2.84 3.04
N PHE A 64 21.45 -2.75 2.33
CA PHE A 64 20.10 -2.77 2.90
C PHE A 64 19.16 -3.54 2.00
N SER A 65 18.14 -4.16 2.61
CA SER A 65 17.11 -4.90 1.88
C SER A 65 15.80 -4.12 1.88
N PHE A 66 15.03 -4.30 0.84
CA PHE A 66 13.74 -3.67 0.62
C PHE A 66 12.87 -4.55 -0.29
N SER A 67 11.57 -4.31 -0.30
CA SER A 67 10.64 -5.00 -1.18
C SER A 67 10.16 -4.07 -2.30
N ALA A 68 10.01 -4.61 -3.50
CA ALA A 68 9.49 -3.83 -4.63
C ALA A 68 8.79 -4.71 -5.66
N ALA A 69 7.69 -4.19 -6.19
CA ALA A 69 6.95 -4.74 -7.31
C ALA A 69 7.44 -4.19 -8.66
N LYS A 70 6.98 -4.81 -9.75
CA LYS A 70 7.20 -4.30 -11.11
C LYS A 70 6.73 -2.83 -11.21
N ASN A 71 7.48 -2.03 -11.94
CA ASN A 71 7.30 -0.58 -12.15
C ASN A 71 7.59 0.31 -10.93
N GLN A 72 7.81 -0.24 -9.76
CA GLN A 72 8.35 0.52 -8.64
C GLN A 72 9.82 0.85 -8.86
N ARG A 73 10.29 1.88 -8.17
CA ARG A 73 11.67 2.38 -8.26
C ARG A 73 12.26 2.54 -6.87
N LEU A 74 13.55 2.24 -6.75
CA LEU A 74 14.32 2.58 -5.56
C LEU A 74 15.00 3.93 -5.75
N THR A 75 14.79 4.85 -4.82
CA THR A 75 15.56 6.08 -4.74
C THR A 75 16.36 6.11 -3.44
N PHE A 76 17.47 6.84 -3.42
CA PHE A 76 18.27 7.09 -2.23
C PHE A 76 19.01 8.42 -2.35
N ALA A 77 19.53 8.94 -1.23
CA ALA A 77 20.51 10.02 -1.23
C ALA A 77 21.55 9.82 -0.12
N THR A 78 22.78 10.23 -0.42
CA THR A 78 23.91 10.31 0.52
C THR A 78 24.85 11.42 0.07
N MET A 79 25.47 12.13 1.01
CA MET A 79 26.39 13.23 0.72
C MET A 79 27.67 12.73 0.04
N TYR A 80 28.17 13.49 -0.91
CA TYR A 80 29.58 13.48 -1.29
C TYR A 80 30.35 14.19 -0.18
N GLY A 81 30.92 13.45 0.76
CA GLY A 81 31.34 13.98 2.07
C GLY A 81 32.37 15.08 2.02
N TRP A 82 33.26 15.10 1.02
CA TRP A 82 34.27 16.15 0.84
C TRP A 82 33.86 17.19 -0.21
N SER A 83 32.62 17.68 -0.10
CA SER A 83 32.06 18.77 -0.89
C SER A 83 31.29 19.74 0.01
N ASN A 84 30.79 20.83 -0.52
CA ASN A 84 30.01 21.81 0.23
C ASN A 84 28.54 21.38 0.34
N ASP A 85 27.92 20.92 -0.77
CA ASP A 85 26.51 20.51 -0.82
C ASP A 85 26.19 19.54 -1.96
N LEU A 86 27.19 18.71 -2.36
CA LEU A 86 26.95 17.68 -3.36
C LEU A 86 26.43 16.39 -2.73
N PHE A 87 25.57 15.69 -3.47
CA PHE A 87 25.05 14.40 -3.03
C PHE A 87 24.92 13.39 -4.18
N PHE A 88 25.02 12.11 -3.85
CA PHE A 88 24.73 11.01 -4.77
C PHE A 88 23.26 10.59 -4.64
N ALA A 89 22.60 10.43 -5.78
CA ALA A 89 21.28 9.84 -5.91
C ALA A 89 21.09 9.27 -7.30
N PRO A 90 20.20 8.28 -7.50
CA PRO A 90 19.80 7.90 -8.85
C PRO A 90 19.01 9.04 -9.50
N GLU A 91 19.03 9.12 -10.84
CA GLU A 91 18.14 10.03 -11.56
C GLU A 91 16.67 9.68 -11.33
N ASN A 92 15.80 10.70 -11.21
CA ASN A 92 14.37 10.46 -11.03
C ASN A 92 13.78 9.68 -12.21
N PRO A 93 12.86 8.74 -11.96
CA PRO A 93 12.21 8.44 -10.69
C PRO A 93 12.95 7.41 -9.82
N GLY A 94 14.20 7.04 -10.10
CA GLY A 94 14.99 6.09 -9.32
C GLY A 94 15.44 4.85 -10.09
N ILE A 95 16.15 3.96 -9.41
CA ILE A 95 16.72 2.72 -9.98
C ILE A 95 15.59 1.81 -10.47
N LYS A 96 15.70 1.37 -11.73
CA LYS A 96 14.83 0.35 -12.31
C LYS A 96 15.15 -1.01 -11.69
N LEU A 97 14.12 -1.72 -11.21
CA LEU A 97 14.26 -2.97 -10.46
C LEU A 97 13.83 -4.21 -11.26
N TYR A 98 12.99 -4.02 -12.26
CA TYR A 98 12.51 -5.09 -13.14
C TYR A 98 12.62 -4.68 -14.59
N ASN A 99 12.91 -5.65 -15.44
CA ASN A 99 12.80 -5.52 -16.89
C ASN A 99 11.31 -5.40 -17.30
N ASP A 100 11.05 -5.02 -18.54
CA ASP A 100 9.67 -4.84 -19.03
C ASP A 100 8.90 -6.17 -19.10
N ASP A 101 9.61 -7.29 -19.23
CA ASP A 101 9.05 -8.65 -19.17
C ASP A 101 8.73 -9.12 -17.73
N GLY A 102 9.10 -8.33 -16.71
CA GLY A 102 8.88 -8.65 -15.30
C GLY A 102 10.00 -9.44 -14.64
N THR A 103 11.10 -9.72 -15.33
CA THR A 103 12.27 -10.35 -14.72
C THR A 103 13.03 -9.35 -13.83
N PRO A 104 13.51 -9.75 -12.63
CA PRO A 104 14.28 -8.88 -11.75
C PRO A 104 15.60 -8.46 -12.40
N ILE A 105 15.99 -7.20 -12.21
CA ILE A 105 17.33 -6.70 -12.56
C ILE A 105 18.26 -7.03 -11.41
N THR A 106 19.43 -7.60 -11.73
CA THR A 106 20.47 -7.96 -10.76
C THR A 106 21.86 -7.59 -11.29
N GLY A 107 22.85 -7.56 -10.38
CA GLY A 107 24.23 -7.23 -10.72
C GLY A 107 24.52 -5.74 -10.61
N ASP A 108 25.42 -5.26 -11.49
CA ASP A 108 25.90 -3.88 -11.47
C ASP A 108 24.85 -2.91 -12.03
N VAL A 109 24.39 -1.98 -11.21
CA VAL A 109 23.44 -0.90 -11.57
C VAL A 109 24.05 0.50 -11.35
N SER A 110 25.38 0.60 -11.24
CA SER A 110 26.11 1.83 -10.95
C SER A 110 25.86 2.95 -11.97
N SER A 111 25.55 2.60 -13.22
CA SER A 111 25.22 3.57 -14.28
C SER A 111 23.98 4.41 -13.98
N GLN A 112 23.15 3.97 -13.04
CA GLN A 112 21.92 4.67 -12.64
C GLN A 112 22.14 5.70 -11.53
N VAL A 113 23.35 5.75 -10.91
CA VAL A 113 23.69 6.79 -9.93
C VAL A 113 24.26 8.02 -10.62
N LYS A 114 23.92 9.19 -10.09
CA LYS A 114 24.38 10.51 -10.54
C LYS A 114 24.95 11.28 -9.35
N LEU A 115 25.74 12.31 -9.66
CA LEU A 115 26.17 13.33 -8.73
C LEU A 115 25.33 14.59 -8.95
N TRP A 116 24.80 15.14 -7.87
CA TRP A 116 23.91 16.30 -7.87
C TRP A 116 24.48 17.42 -7.02
N ASP A 117 24.33 18.64 -7.49
CA ASP A 117 24.54 19.88 -6.75
C ASP A 117 23.20 20.31 -6.13
N ASN A 118 23.17 20.48 -4.80
CA ASN A 118 21.98 20.90 -4.08
C ASN A 118 21.63 22.37 -4.32
N GLY A 119 22.60 23.18 -4.81
CA GLY A 119 22.42 24.57 -5.19
C GLY A 119 22.31 25.55 -4.01
N THR A 120 22.73 25.17 -2.83
CA THR A 120 22.67 25.99 -1.60
C THR A 120 24.01 26.60 -1.21
N ARG A 121 25.13 26.04 -1.71
CA ARG A 121 26.50 26.44 -1.40
C ARG A 121 27.33 26.71 -2.65
N VAL A 122 28.30 27.62 -2.52
CA VAL A 122 29.32 27.86 -3.53
C VAL A 122 30.31 26.69 -3.51
N ASN A 123 30.38 25.92 -4.57
CA ASN A 123 31.24 24.75 -4.64
C ASN A 123 32.72 25.13 -4.61
N GLN A 124 33.47 24.49 -3.72
CA GLN A 124 34.95 24.51 -3.69
C GLN A 124 35.51 23.27 -4.40
N VAL A 125 36.80 23.28 -4.65
CA VAL A 125 37.49 22.09 -5.12
C VAL A 125 37.20 20.91 -4.21
N PRO A 126 36.69 19.77 -4.69
CA PRO A 126 36.33 18.65 -3.85
C PRO A 126 37.59 18.07 -3.18
N GLY A 127 37.47 17.66 -1.92
CA GLY A 127 38.56 17.08 -1.15
C GLY A 127 38.45 17.36 0.35
N ALA A 128 39.34 16.79 1.14
CA ALA A 128 39.34 16.88 2.60
C ALA A 128 39.46 18.34 3.15
N ALA A 129 39.92 19.28 2.34
CA ALA A 129 40.03 20.71 2.68
C ALA A 129 38.74 21.51 2.40
N ALA A 130 37.71 20.93 1.77
CA ALA A 130 36.45 21.58 1.53
C ALA A 130 35.77 21.95 2.86
N THR A 131 35.28 23.18 2.97
CA THR A 131 34.66 23.67 4.21
C THR A 131 33.21 23.20 4.29
N HIS A 132 32.78 22.74 5.44
CA HIS A 132 31.39 22.36 5.69
C HIS A 132 30.69 23.33 6.63
N PRO A 133 29.56 23.90 6.22
CA PRO A 133 28.90 23.85 4.92
C PRO A 133 29.51 24.80 3.88
N GLY A 134 30.49 25.64 4.22
CA GLY A 134 31.12 26.60 3.33
C GLY A 134 30.27 27.87 3.08
N THR A 135 30.57 28.58 1.98
CA THR A 135 29.91 29.86 1.64
C THR A 135 28.53 29.58 1.04
N ALA A 136 27.49 30.25 1.57
CA ALA A 136 26.14 30.17 1.01
C ALA A 136 26.08 30.79 -0.39
N GLU A 137 25.27 30.22 -1.28
CA GLU A 137 24.91 30.88 -2.53
C GLU A 137 24.17 32.21 -2.27
N ALA A 138 24.49 33.23 -3.02
CA ALA A 138 23.80 34.52 -2.90
C ALA A 138 22.28 34.39 -3.20
N ASN A 139 21.95 33.49 -4.13
CA ASN A 139 20.59 33.06 -4.44
C ASN A 139 20.60 31.53 -4.50
N VAL A 140 19.78 30.88 -3.71
CA VAL A 140 19.62 29.43 -3.75
C VAL A 140 19.24 29.01 -5.16
N LYS A 141 20.02 28.09 -5.72
CA LYS A 141 19.81 27.52 -7.06
C LYS A 141 18.93 26.27 -6.98
N ASN A 142 18.48 25.82 -8.12
CA ASN A 142 17.80 24.54 -8.26
C ASN A 142 18.82 23.39 -8.25
N ILE A 143 18.36 22.21 -7.83
CA ILE A 143 19.14 20.97 -7.88
C ILE A 143 19.49 20.66 -9.32
N LYS A 144 20.79 20.42 -9.59
CA LYS A 144 21.34 20.20 -10.93
C LYS A 144 22.29 19.01 -10.94
N GLU A 145 22.29 18.23 -12.02
CA GLU A 145 23.30 17.19 -12.22
C GLU A 145 24.69 17.80 -12.45
N VAL A 146 25.69 17.25 -11.77
CA VAL A 146 27.10 17.55 -12.01
C VAL A 146 27.67 16.47 -12.94
N SER A 147 27.83 16.81 -14.21
CA SER A 147 28.36 15.90 -15.21
C SER A 147 29.74 16.39 -15.72
N GLY A 148 30.79 15.91 -15.07
CA GLY A 148 32.19 16.23 -15.39
C GLY A 148 32.69 17.52 -14.77
N THR A 149 31.97 18.64 -14.88
CA THR A 149 32.39 19.94 -14.35
C THR A 149 31.18 20.67 -13.73
N ASP A 150 31.36 21.30 -12.57
CA ASP A 150 30.35 22.15 -11.94
C ASP A 150 30.41 23.62 -12.48
N ASP A 151 29.48 24.45 -12.00
CA ASP A 151 29.36 25.87 -12.40
C ASP A 151 30.57 26.73 -11.95
N TYR A 152 31.45 26.19 -11.09
CA TYR A 152 32.65 26.87 -10.56
C TYR A 152 33.96 26.34 -11.21
N GLY A 153 33.85 25.42 -12.18
CA GLY A 153 34.99 24.87 -12.90
C GLY A 153 35.70 23.72 -12.20
N ASN A 154 35.16 23.19 -11.11
CA ASN A 154 35.69 22.01 -10.45
C ASN A 154 35.32 20.76 -11.27
N THR A 155 36.23 19.79 -11.35
CA THR A 155 36.07 18.59 -12.18
C THR A 155 35.76 17.36 -11.34
N TYR A 156 34.86 16.52 -11.85
CA TYR A 156 34.40 15.32 -11.21
C TYR A 156 34.44 14.12 -12.14
N LEU A 157 34.83 12.97 -11.61
CA LEU A 157 34.65 11.71 -12.30
C LEU A 157 33.15 11.34 -12.38
N PRO A 158 32.75 10.52 -13.36
CA PRO A 158 31.40 9.98 -13.38
C PRO A 158 31.02 9.33 -12.04
N ALA A 159 29.81 9.57 -11.54
CA ALA A 159 29.34 9.05 -10.25
C ALA A 159 29.52 7.53 -10.15
N SER A 160 29.33 6.79 -11.25
CA SER A 160 29.51 5.33 -11.33
C SER A 160 30.97 4.85 -11.14
N GLN A 161 31.95 5.74 -11.21
CA GLN A 161 33.36 5.44 -10.88
C GLN A 161 33.66 5.69 -9.39
N LEU A 162 32.89 6.57 -8.74
CA LEU A 162 33.05 6.93 -7.33
C LEU A 162 32.20 6.05 -6.40
N MET A 163 31.06 5.59 -6.91
CA MET A 163 30.10 4.75 -6.18
C MET A 163 29.70 3.55 -7.04
N LYS A 164 29.92 2.36 -6.53
CA LYS A 164 29.45 1.12 -7.16
C LYS A 164 28.18 0.63 -6.49
N LEU A 165 27.17 0.32 -7.31
CA LEU A 165 25.89 -0.23 -6.88
C LEU A 165 25.74 -1.66 -7.38
N SER A 166 25.46 -2.59 -6.47
CA SER A 166 25.16 -3.99 -6.80
C SER A 166 23.79 -4.38 -6.26
N LEU A 167 22.93 -4.87 -7.14
CA LEU A 167 21.57 -5.28 -6.83
C LEU A 167 21.45 -6.80 -6.86
N VAL A 168 20.87 -7.38 -5.79
CA VAL A 168 20.58 -8.80 -5.66
C VAL A 168 19.07 -8.98 -5.47
N TYR A 169 18.48 -9.90 -6.21
CA TYR A 169 17.10 -10.35 -5.96
C TYR A 169 17.11 -11.57 -5.06
N ASN A 170 16.51 -11.45 -3.89
CA ASN A 170 16.52 -12.48 -2.84
C ASN A 170 15.30 -13.44 -2.93
N SER A 171 14.51 -13.38 -3.97
CA SER A 171 13.21 -14.00 -4.11
C SER A 171 12.06 -13.19 -3.47
N ASN A 172 10.82 -13.60 -3.76
CA ASN A 172 9.61 -13.10 -3.12
C ASN A 172 9.50 -11.55 -3.09
N SER A 173 9.85 -10.90 -4.19
CA SER A 173 9.85 -9.43 -4.37
C SER A 173 10.84 -8.67 -3.48
N THR A 174 11.77 -9.34 -2.82
CA THR A 174 12.77 -8.72 -1.96
C THR A 174 14.10 -8.54 -2.70
N PHE A 175 14.69 -7.36 -2.55
CA PHE A 175 15.99 -7.00 -3.10
C PHE A 175 16.95 -6.60 -2.00
N THR A 176 18.25 -6.72 -2.29
CA THR A 176 19.32 -6.11 -1.51
C THR A 176 20.13 -5.21 -2.41
N LEU A 177 20.25 -3.93 -2.06
CA LEU A 177 21.21 -3.02 -2.68
C LEU A 177 22.46 -2.94 -1.80
N THR A 178 23.62 -3.12 -2.44
CA THR A 178 24.93 -2.84 -1.85
C THR A 178 25.51 -1.57 -2.49
N ILE A 179 25.85 -0.59 -1.66
CA ILE A 179 26.53 0.64 -2.04
C ILE A 179 28.00 0.50 -1.60
N MET A 180 28.93 0.55 -2.54
CA MET A 180 30.37 0.51 -2.28
C MET A 180 31.00 1.85 -2.66
N ASN A 181 31.80 2.39 -1.75
CA ASN A 181 32.60 3.58 -2.02
C ASN A 181 33.89 3.19 -2.78
N THR A 182 33.94 3.53 -4.07
CA THR A 182 35.07 3.23 -4.96
C THR A 182 35.92 4.45 -5.28
N SER A 183 35.74 5.56 -4.55
CA SER A 183 36.44 6.83 -4.80
C SER A 183 37.92 6.83 -4.40
N GLY A 184 38.37 5.83 -3.63
CA GLY A 184 39.73 5.77 -3.09
C GLY A 184 40.83 5.84 -4.13
N GLY A 185 41.86 6.67 -3.87
CA GLY A 185 42.98 6.87 -4.75
C GLY A 185 42.69 7.70 -5.99
N THR A 186 41.49 8.26 -6.13
CA THR A 186 41.14 9.19 -7.22
C THR A 186 41.28 10.65 -6.76
N ASN A 187 41.30 11.58 -7.72
CA ASN A 187 41.25 13.03 -7.42
C ASN A 187 39.91 13.47 -6.78
N ASN A 188 38.92 12.59 -6.78
CA ASN A 188 37.59 12.81 -6.21
C ASN A 188 37.32 11.86 -5.04
N GLU A 189 38.41 11.42 -4.35
CA GLU A 189 38.24 10.62 -3.14
C GLU A 189 37.39 11.32 -2.11
N THR A 190 36.44 10.61 -1.51
CA THR A 190 35.47 11.18 -0.56
C THR A 190 34.82 10.09 0.29
N PRO A 191 34.53 10.32 1.58
CA PRO A 191 33.61 9.48 2.32
C PRO A 191 32.17 9.75 1.85
N PHE A 192 31.24 8.79 2.07
CA PHE A 192 29.81 9.03 1.94
C PHE A 192 29.18 9.14 3.34
N SER A 193 28.20 10.03 3.48
CA SER A 193 27.45 10.19 4.74
C SER A 193 26.49 9.02 4.99
N PRO A 194 25.89 8.93 6.19
CA PRO A 194 24.59 8.27 6.33
C PRO A 194 23.60 8.77 5.29
N GLY A 195 22.78 7.86 4.77
CA GLY A 195 21.82 8.18 3.73
C GLY A 195 20.40 7.72 4.05
N VAL A 196 19.50 7.99 3.13
CA VAL A 196 18.10 7.54 3.15
C VAL A 196 17.77 6.79 1.87
N TRP A 197 16.73 5.96 1.91
CA TRP A 197 16.17 5.32 0.72
C TRP A 197 14.65 5.24 0.81
N ALA A 198 13.97 5.10 -0.33
CA ALA A 198 12.52 4.99 -0.42
C ALA A 198 12.08 4.23 -1.67
N VAL A 199 10.92 3.56 -1.56
CA VAL A 199 10.20 2.90 -2.65
C VAL A 199 8.78 3.45 -2.71
N SER A 200 8.36 3.97 -3.87
CA SER A 200 7.02 4.53 -4.08
C SER A 200 6.04 3.46 -4.55
N TYR A 201 4.76 3.58 -4.13
CA TYR A 201 3.67 2.78 -4.71
C TYR A 201 3.46 3.09 -6.19
N VAL A 202 2.92 2.10 -6.89
CA VAL A 202 2.38 2.25 -8.26
C VAL A 202 0.88 2.03 -8.21
N ALA A 203 0.12 3.01 -8.67
CA ALA A 203 -1.32 2.90 -8.85
C ALA A 203 -1.72 3.42 -10.24
N GLY A 204 -2.60 2.69 -10.93
CA GLY A 204 -2.98 3.05 -12.30
C GLY A 204 -1.81 3.12 -13.29
N GLY A 205 -0.74 2.33 -13.04
CA GLY A 205 0.47 2.32 -13.88
C GLY A 205 1.49 3.43 -13.58
N ASN A 206 1.20 4.35 -12.65
CA ASN A 206 2.06 5.47 -12.31
C ASN A 206 2.57 5.37 -10.87
N LEU A 207 3.79 5.87 -10.63
CA LEU A 207 4.30 6.08 -9.28
C LEU A 207 3.47 7.15 -8.57
N LEU A 208 3.04 6.88 -7.33
CA LEU A 208 2.29 7.87 -6.52
C LEU A 208 3.17 9.06 -6.12
N LEU A 209 4.46 8.82 -5.92
CA LEU A 209 5.46 9.85 -5.64
C LEU A 209 6.75 9.51 -6.41
N PRO A 210 6.92 10.02 -7.63
CA PRO A 210 8.08 9.69 -8.48
C PRO A 210 9.39 10.33 -8.01
N GLU A 211 9.35 11.34 -7.14
CA GLU A 211 10.49 12.14 -6.69
C GLU A 211 10.51 12.30 -5.16
N PRO A 212 10.57 11.21 -4.37
CA PRO A 212 10.39 11.29 -2.92
C PRO A 212 11.56 11.95 -2.19
N VAL A 213 12.77 11.87 -2.73
CA VAL A 213 14.01 12.34 -2.09
C VAL A 213 14.41 13.74 -2.55
N TYR A 214 14.33 13.99 -3.84
CA TYR A 214 14.65 15.29 -4.46
C TYR A 214 13.87 15.44 -5.76
N SER A 215 13.73 16.68 -6.23
CA SER A 215 13.19 16.99 -7.57
C SER A 215 14.24 17.76 -8.37
N LYS A 216 14.63 17.19 -9.51
CA LYS A 216 15.54 17.86 -10.47
C LYS A 216 14.93 19.20 -10.91
N ASP A 217 15.77 20.20 -11.10
CA ASP A 217 15.40 21.56 -11.53
C ASP A 217 14.42 22.26 -10.57
N LYS A 218 14.39 21.86 -9.29
CA LYS A 218 13.64 22.49 -8.20
C LYS A 218 14.59 22.81 -7.03
N PRO A 219 14.21 23.75 -6.15
CA PRO A 219 14.95 23.98 -4.92
C PRO A 219 14.94 22.75 -4.02
N SER A 220 15.99 22.61 -3.22
CA SER A 220 16.07 21.57 -2.18
C SER A 220 14.92 21.69 -1.17
N ALA A 221 14.39 20.54 -0.73
CA ALA A 221 13.25 20.47 0.18
C ALA A 221 13.36 19.28 1.15
N ASN A 222 12.42 19.21 2.10
CA ASN A 222 12.16 18.07 2.98
C ASN A 222 13.36 17.56 3.80
N GLY A 223 14.41 18.38 3.98
CA GLY A 223 15.59 18.02 4.74
C GLY A 223 16.75 17.47 3.90
N LEU A 224 16.66 17.45 2.57
CA LEU A 224 17.78 17.05 1.71
C LEU A 224 19.02 17.94 1.91
N THR A 225 18.87 19.25 2.13
CA THR A 225 19.97 20.16 2.43
C THR A 225 20.81 19.69 3.61
N ASN A 226 20.18 19.12 4.66
CA ASN A 226 20.91 18.61 5.82
C ASN A 226 21.83 17.43 5.44
N ILE A 227 21.37 16.56 4.54
CA ILE A 227 22.23 15.49 4.00
C ILE A 227 23.35 16.09 3.17
N ALA A 228 23.02 16.96 2.20
CA ALA A 228 23.96 17.46 1.22
C ALA A 228 25.06 18.34 1.84
N GLU A 229 24.77 19.11 2.90
CA GLU A 229 25.70 20.04 3.55
C GLU A 229 26.42 19.48 4.77
N ALA A 230 25.78 18.57 5.52
CA ALA A 230 26.28 18.11 6.82
C ALA A 230 26.27 16.58 6.98
N GLY A 231 25.79 15.85 6.00
CA GLY A 231 25.62 14.39 6.09
C GLY A 231 24.58 13.95 7.12
N ASP A 232 23.72 14.87 7.59
CA ASP A 232 22.65 14.57 8.55
C ASP A 232 21.37 14.15 7.82
N ASN A 233 21.03 12.89 7.91
CA ASN A 233 19.88 12.31 7.26
C ASN A 233 18.57 12.37 8.10
N THR A 234 18.61 12.94 9.31
CA THR A 234 17.48 12.91 10.27
C THR A 234 16.22 13.54 9.71
N ALA A 235 16.34 14.78 9.18
CA ALA A 235 15.17 15.53 8.70
C ALA A 235 14.49 14.83 7.51
N LEU A 236 15.26 14.41 6.52
CA LEU A 236 14.72 13.72 5.34
C LEU A 236 14.18 12.32 5.69
N SER A 237 14.84 11.59 6.58
CA SER A 237 14.35 10.31 7.11
C SER A 237 13.00 10.48 7.82
N THR A 238 12.84 11.51 8.64
CA THR A 238 11.58 11.83 9.32
C THR A 238 10.47 12.12 8.32
N TYR A 239 10.76 12.94 7.30
CA TYR A 239 9.81 13.23 6.23
C TYR A 239 9.37 11.94 5.50
N LEU A 240 10.33 11.12 5.02
CA LEU A 240 10.04 9.88 4.31
C LEU A 240 9.23 8.90 5.16
N THR A 241 9.59 8.73 6.44
CA THR A 241 8.83 7.90 7.39
C THR A 241 7.38 8.39 7.54
N GLY A 242 7.17 9.71 7.61
CA GLY A 242 5.83 10.31 7.73
C GLY A 242 4.91 10.06 6.54
N ILE A 243 5.49 9.82 5.37
CA ILE A 243 4.75 9.52 4.12
C ILE A 243 4.86 8.07 3.66
N THR A 244 5.46 7.20 4.48
CA THR A 244 5.52 5.74 4.27
C THR A 244 4.38 5.07 5.04
N GLY A 245 3.73 4.08 4.42
CA GLY A 245 2.66 3.33 5.05
C GLY A 245 1.76 2.61 4.06
N THR A 246 0.51 2.45 4.43
CA THR A 246 -0.44 1.62 3.67
C THR A 246 -1.07 2.40 2.51
N PHE A 247 -1.16 1.73 1.38
CA PHE A 247 -2.03 2.09 0.25
C PHE A 247 -2.68 0.80 -0.25
N THR A 248 -4.01 0.75 -0.28
CA THR A 248 -4.73 -0.38 -0.88
C THR A 248 -6.08 0.05 -1.44
N PRO A 249 -6.39 -0.29 -2.71
CA PRO A 249 -7.77 -0.28 -3.19
C PRO A 249 -8.53 -1.47 -2.60
N LEU A 250 -9.87 -1.37 -2.55
CA LEU A 250 -10.74 -2.53 -2.32
C LEU A 250 -11.29 -3.00 -3.66
N SER A 251 -11.32 -4.31 -3.89
CA SER A 251 -11.93 -4.89 -5.10
C SER A 251 -13.45 -4.66 -5.12
N PRO A 252 -14.16 -5.06 -6.19
CA PRO A 252 -15.62 -5.18 -6.14
C PRO A 252 -16.06 -5.91 -4.89
N VAL A 253 -17.03 -5.30 -4.17
CA VAL A 253 -17.46 -5.80 -2.87
C VAL A 253 -18.60 -6.80 -3.02
N LEU A 254 -18.40 -8.00 -2.51
CA LEU A 254 -19.46 -9.01 -2.37
C LEU A 254 -20.27 -8.70 -1.12
N VAL A 255 -21.61 -8.64 -1.27
CA VAL A 255 -22.58 -8.52 -0.17
C VAL A 255 -23.58 -9.64 -0.28
N VAL A 256 -23.74 -10.41 0.79
CA VAL A 256 -24.63 -11.59 0.86
C VAL A 256 -25.64 -11.41 1.98
N VAL A 257 -26.92 -11.48 1.67
CA VAL A 257 -27.99 -11.59 2.68
C VAL A 257 -28.36 -13.06 2.82
N TYR A 258 -28.30 -13.58 4.03
CA TYR A 258 -28.57 -15.00 4.27
C TYR A 258 -29.21 -15.24 5.64
N ASN A 259 -29.82 -16.41 5.83
CA ASN A 259 -30.32 -16.90 7.09
C ASN A 259 -29.58 -18.20 7.41
N GLY A 260 -28.74 -18.18 8.42
CA GLY A 260 -27.88 -19.30 8.81
C GLY A 260 -27.03 -18.96 10.03
N SER A 261 -26.44 -19.97 10.63
CA SER A 261 -25.61 -19.83 11.84
C SER A 261 -24.12 -19.62 11.54
N GLU A 262 -23.67 -19.83 10.29
CA GLU A 262 -22.29 -19.71 9.87
C GLU A 262 -22.17 -18.87 8.60
N ASN A 263 -21.04 -18.19 8.44
CA ASN A 263 -20.71 -17.45 7.22
C ASN A 263 -20.75 -18.40 6.00
N PRO A 264 -21.46 -18.04 4.91
CA PRO A 264 -21.72 -18.98 3.81
C PRO A 264 -20.50 -19.29 2.94
N PHE A 265 -19.41 -18.54 3.00
CA PHE A 265 -18.29 -18.71 2.08
C PHE A 265 -16.93 -18.98 2.73
N TYR A 266 -16.72 -18.65 4.01
CA TYR A 266 -15.47 -18.96 4.70
C TYR A 266 -15.65 -19.30 6.17
N LYS A 267 -14.62 -19.91 6.76
CA LYS A 267 -14.48 -20.08 8.19
C LYS A 267 -13.01 -20.08 8.57
N THR A 268 -12.65 -19.26 9.54
CA THR A 268 -11.28 -19.21 10.07
C THR A 268 -10.85 -20.57 10.60
N GLY A 269 -9.64 -21.00 10.26
CA GLY A 269 -9.10 -22.32 10.61
C GLY A 269 -9.48 -23.43 9.62
N GLU A 270 -10.33 -23.16 8.62
CA GLU A 270 -10.61 -24.07 7.50
C GLU A 270 -9.86 -23.59 6.25
N LYS A 271 -9.66 -24.48 5.29
CA LYS A 271 -9.16 -24.13 3.95
C LYS A 271 -10.24 -23.47 3.13
N ASP A 272 -9.84 -22.70 2.11
CA ASP A 272 -10.77 -22.22 1.07
C ASP A 272 -11.62 -23.39 0.56
N ARG A 273 -12.93 -23.18 0.52
CA ARG A 273 -13.93 -24.18 0.13
C ARG A 273 -13.99 -24.43 -1.38
N GLY A 274 -13.19 -23.74 -2.19
CA GLY A 274 -13.17 -23.86 -3.65
C GLY A 274 -14.41 -23.26 -4.34
N MET A 275 -15.16 -22.40 -3.66
CA MET A 275 -16.35 -21.75 -4.17
C MET A 275 -16.06 -20.45 -4.95
N GLY A 276 -14.81 -20.03 -5.03
CA GLY A 276 -14.36 -18.81 -5.70
C GLY A 276 -13.85 -17.71 -4.76
N LEU A 277 -13.63 -17.99 -3.48
CA LEU A 277 -13.01 -17.03 -2.54
C LEU A 277 -11.57 -16.74 -2.97
N LYS A 278 -10.80 -17.75 -3.40
CA LYS A 278 -9.46 -17.58 -3.99
C LYS A 278 -9.45 -16.56 -5.14
N ASP A 279 -10.44 -16.59 -6.05
CA ASP A 279 -10.51 -15.62 -7.14
C ASP A 279 -10.80 -14.20 -6.66
N LEU A 280 -11.61 -14.05 -5.61
CA LEU A 280 -11.85 -12.77 -4.97
C LEU A 280 -10.58 -12.28 -4.26
N ALA A 281 -9.94 -13.12 -3.46
CA ALA A 281 -8.80 -12.76 -2.62
C ALA A 281 -7.53 -12.49 -3.44
N GLN A 282 -7.28 -13.23 -4.53
CA GLN A 282 -6.08 -13.08 -5.37
C GLN A 282 -6.25 -12.09 -6.53
N LYS A 283 -7.47 -11.97 -7.10
CA LYS A 283 -7.70 -11.23 -8.35
C LYS A 283 -8.74 -10.13 -8.22
N GLY A 284 -9.39 -10.01 -7.07
CA GLY A 284 -10.51 -9.11 -6.86
C GLY A 284 -11.77 -9.48 -7.66
N ASN A 285 -11.86 -10.72 -8.15
CA ASN A 285 -13.00 -11.20 -8.93
C ASN A 285 -14.02 -11.91 -8.03
N ALA A 286 -15.11 -11.22 -7.71
CA ALA A 286 -16.20 -11.77 -6.89
C ALA A 286 -17.22 -12.60 -7.67
N ASP A 287 -17.16 -12.66 -9.02
CA ASP A 287 -18.25 -13.20 -9.84
C ASP A 287 -18.43 -14.72 -9.66
N VAL A 288 -17.31 -15.48 -9.51
CA VAL A 288 -17.37 -16.93 -9.28
C VAL A 288 -18.01 -17.24 -7.94
N LEU A 289 -17.55 -16.56 -6.87
CA LEU A 289 -18.10 -16.73 -5.54
C LEU A 289 -19.57 -16.32 -5.47
N ALA A 290 -19.92 -15.19 -6.10
CA ALA A 290 -21.31 -14.74 -6.17
C ALA A 290 -22.21 -15.74 -6.89
N ALA A 291 -21.74 -16.37 -7.97
CA ALA A 291 -22.52 -17.40 -8.69
C ALA A 291 -22.77 -18.63 -7.82
N ALA A 292 -21.74 -19.13 -7.12
CA ALA A 292 -21.87 -20.25 -6.21
C ALA A 292 -22.84 -19.98 -5.06
N LEU A 293 -22.78 -18.77 -4.46
CA LEU A 293 -23.60 -18.37 -3.34
C LEU A 293 -25.08 -18.20 -3.69
N LYS A 294 -25.43 -17.80 -4.92
CA LYS A 294 -26.83 -17.69 -5.36
C LYS A 294 -27.61 -19.00 -5.26
N THR A 295 -26.91 -20.14 -5.23
CA THR A 295 -27.52 -21.47 -5.13
C THR A 295 -27.28 -22.13 -3.77
N ALA A 296 -26.58 -21.43 -2.85
CA ALA A 296 -26.27 -21.99 -1.53
C ALA A 296 -27.50 -21.93 -0.59
N ALA A 297 -27.63 -22.96 0.24
CA ALA A 297 -28.73 -23.04 1.20
C ALA A 297 -28.70 -21.87 2.19
N GLY A 298 -29.86 -21.28 2.48
CA GLY A 298 -30.00 -20.16 3.38
C GLY A 298 -29.64 -18.80 2.80
N VAL A 299 -29.03 -18.71 1.62
CA VAL A 299 -28.74 -17.45 0.95
C VAL A 299 -30.00 -16.89 0.29
N LYS A 300 -30.32 -15.64 0.59
CA LYS A 300 -31.49 -14.92 0.08
C LYS A 300 -31.17 -13.97 -1.05
N ALA A 301 -30.04 -13.27 -0.97
CA ALA A 301 -29.59 -12.32 -2.00
C ALA A 301 -28.08 -12.21 -2.05
N VAL A 302 -27.52 -11.96 -3.24
CA VAL A 302 -26.09 -11.79 -3.49
C VAL A 302 -25.91 -10.61 -4.43
N TYR A 303 -25.06 -9.66 -4.02
CA TYR A 303 -24.73 -8.45 -4.76
C TYR A 303 -23.22 -8.36 -4.94
N VAL A 304 -22.77 -7.87 -6.12
CA VAL A 304 -21.38 -7.50 -6.38
C VAL A 304 -21.36 -6.01 -6.70
N LEU A 305 -20.84 -5.22 -5.78
CA LEU A 305 -20.87 -3.76 -5.85
C LEU A 305 -19.54 -3.26 -6.40
N LYS A 306 -19.59 -2.42 -7.44
CA LYS A 306 -18.43 -1.87 -8.14
C LYS A 306 -18.54 -0.34 -8.18
N ASP A 307 -17.40 0.34 -8.01
CA ASP A 307 -17.34 1.76 -8.35
C ASP A 307 -17.55 1.94 -9.85
N MET A 308 -18.37 2.91 -10.24
CA MET A 308 -18.78 3.10 -11.64
C MET A 308 -17.63 3.62 -12.52
N THR A 309 -16.63 4.25 -11.93
CA THR A 309 -15.51 4.86 -12.65
C THR A 309 -14.27 3.96 -12.66
N ASN A 310 -13.92 3.41 -11.48
CA ASN A 310 -12.64 2.72 -11.27
C ASN A 310 -12.79 1.21 -11.10
N THR A 311 -14.01 0.69 -11.05
CA THR A 311 -14.32 -0.72 -10.71
C THR A 311 -13.99 -1.06 -9.25
N VAL A 312 -12.87 -0.56 -8.72
CA VAL A 312 -12.36 -0.72 -7.34
C VAL A 312 -12.66 0.53 -6.51
N LEU A 313 -12.72 0.39 -5.19
CA LEU A 313 -12.82 1.53 -4.29
C LEU A 313 -11.41 2.01 -3.95
N LEU A 314 -11.03 3.16 -4.50
CA LEU A 314 -9.75 3.79 -4.19
C LEU A 314 -9.77 4.38 -2.78
N PRO A 315 -8.62 4.38 -2.06
CA PRO A 315 -8.47 5.06 -0.77
C PRO A 315 -8.47 6.59 -0.94
N LYS A 316 -8.36 7.32 0.15
CA LYS A 316 -8.07 8.77 0.10
C LYS A 316 -6.67 8.99 -0.47
N ILE A 317 -6.59 9.84 -1.50
CA ILE A 317 -5.33 10.18 -2.19
C ILE A 317 -5.22 11.68 -2.25
N ASN A 318 -4.13 12.26 -1.73
CA ASN A 318 -3.85 13.70 -1.77
C ASN A 318 -5.03 14.57 -1.29
N GLY A 319 -5.71 14.14 -0.23
CA GLY A 319 -6.85 14.86 0.36
C GLY A 319 -8.20 14.64 -0.33
N ALA A 320 -8.25 13.93 -1.46
CA ALA A 320 -9.51 13.49 -2.07
C ALA A 320 -10.18 12.40 -1.22
N ALA A 321 -11.51 12.41 -1.14
CA ALA A 321 -12.25 11.36 -0.43
C ALA A 321 -12.08 10.01 -1.12
N GLY A 322 -12.10 8.93 -0.34
CA GLY A 322 -12.12 7.57 -0.88
C GLY A 322 -13.45 7.23 -1.56
N ASN A 323 -13.43 6.21 -2.42
CA ASN A 323 -14.63 5.75 -3.11
C ASN A 323 -15.53 4.94 -2.19
N LYS A 324 -16.84 4.97 -2.47
CA LYS A 324 -17.86 4.20 -1.77
C LYS A 324 -18.92 3.65 -2.72
N VAL A 325 -19.54 2.56 -2.28
CA VAL A 325 -20.67 1.92 -2.96
C VAL A 325 -21.81 1.69 -1.96
N SER A 326 -23.05 1.70 -2.45
CA SER A 326 -24.24 1.46 -1.63
C SER A 326 -25.20 0.51 -2.33
N GLN A 327 -25.92 -0.29 -1.52
CA GLN A 327 -26.97 -1.22 -2.00
C GLN A 327 -28.14 -1.23 -1.05
N GLN A 328 -29.33 -1.10 -1.59
CA GLN A 328 -30.55 -1.33 -0.84
C GLN A 328 -30.80 -2.84 -0.70
N LEU A 329 -31.02 -3.28 0.50
CA LEU A 329 -31.29 -4.68 0.88
C LEU A 329 -32.72 -4.84 1.35
N THR A 330 -33.34 -5.94 0.97
CA THR A 330 -34.61 -6.40 1.58
C THR A 330 -34.27 -7.49 2.59
N VAL A 331 -34.60 -7.28 3.84
CA VAL A 331 -34.21 -8.16 4.95
C VAL A 331 -35.39 -8.44 5.88
N THR A 332 -35.33 -9.54 6.61
CA THR A 332 -36.26 -9.89 7.65
C THR A 332 -35.50 -10.13 8.96
N GLN A 333 -36.20 -10.13 10.07
CA GLN A 333 -35.59 -10.47 11.38
C GLN A 333 -34.91 -11.84 11.32
N GLY A 334 -33.72 -11.94 11.86
CA GLY A 334 -32.88 -13.15 11.82
C GLY A 334 -32.02 -13.31 10.57
N ASP A 335 -32.16 -12.41 9.60
CA ASP A 335 -31.22 -12.35 8.47
C ASP A 335 -29.88 -11.76 8.90
N ARG A 336 -28.83 -12.20 8.24
CA ARG A 336 -27.44 -11.74 8.42
C ARG A 336 -26.88 -11.23 7.14
N ILE A 337 -25.88 -10.35 7.24
CA ILE A 337 -25.12 -9.84 6.10
C ILE A 337 -23.67 -10.31 6.25
N ALA A 338 -23.17 -10.98 5.21
CA ALA A 338 -21.76 -11.24 5.04
C ALA A 338 -21.21 -10.35 3.93
N VAL A 339 -20.03 -9.80 4.14
CA VAL A 339 -19.31 -8.92 3.21
C VAL A 339 -17.95 -9.52 2.91
N ALA A 340 -17.47 -9.42 1.66
CA ALA A 340 -16.10 -9.72 1.30
C ALA A 340 -15.57 -8.80 0.20
N THR A 341 -14.29 -8.41 0.31
CA THR A 341 -13.55 -7.66 -0.73
C THR A 341 -12.05 -7.87 -0.56
N MET A 342 -11.31 -7.93 -1.68
CA MET A 342 -9.86 -8.10 -1.65
C MET A 342 -9.17 -6.89 -1.02
N TYR A 343 -8.11 -7.12 -0.23
CA TYR A 343 -7.07 -6.12 0.01
C TYR A 343 -6.23 -6.03 -1.27
N GLY A 344 -6.50 -5.03 -2.12
CA GLY A 344 -6.07 -5.04 -3.52
C GLY A 344 -4.56 -5.13 -3.75
N PHE A 345 -3.73 -4.71 -2.78
CA PHE A 345 -2.27 -4.78 -2.89
C PHE A 345 -1.67 -5.88 -2.01
N SER A 346 -2.33 -7.03 -1.97
CA SER A 346 -1.85 -8.27 -1.37
C SER A 346 -1.84 -9.42 -2.39
N ASN A 347 -1.37 -10.58 -1.96
CA ASN A 347 -1.41 -11.81 -2.74
C ASN A 347 -2.79 -12.46 -2.70
N ASP A 348 -3.36 -12.60 -1.48
CA ASP A 348 -4.64 -13.26 -1.25
C ASP A 348 -5.29 -12.83 0.08
N TRP A 349 -5.02 -11.60 0.53
CA TRP A 349 -5.72 -11.07 1.69
C TRP A 349 -7.07 -10.47 1.29
N PHE A 350 -8.06 -10.69 2.14
CA PHE A 350 -9.40 -10.18 1.94
C PHE A 350 -10.02 -9.65 3.23
N PHE A 351 -10.79 -8.58 3.12
CA PHE A 351 -11.66 -8.13 4.18
C PHE A 351 -12.95 -8.94 4.15
N ALA A 352 -13.43 -9.37 5.29
CA ALA A 352 -14.74 -10.00 5.41
C ALA A 352 -15.36 -9.72 6.77
N THR A 353 -16.68 -9.91 6.87
CA THR A 353 -17.38 -9.93 8.17
C THR A 353 -16.76 -11.00 9.06
N THR A 354 -16.58 -10.68 10.34
CA THR A 354 -16.10 -11.63 11.35
C THR A 354 -17.10 -12.77 11.54
N GLY A 355 -16.72 -13.86 12.23
CA GLY A 355 -17.53 -15.06 12.35
C GLY A 355 -18.91 -14.91 13.00
N GLN A 356 -19.29 -13.71 13.48
CA GLN A 356 -20.63 -13.43 13.99
C GLN A 356 -21.55 -12.75 12.96
N ASP A 357 -21.01 -12.35 11.81
CA ASP A 357 -21.71 -11.61 10.76
C ASP A 357 -22.67 -10.49 11.24
N ILE A 358 -22.99 -9.57 10.38
CA ILE A 358 -23.81 -8.39 10.72
C ILE A 358 -25.29 -8.80 10.78
N ASP A 359 -26.00 -8.45 11.86
CA ASP A 359 -27.47 -8.52 11.90
C ASP A 359 -28.03 -7.59 10.82
N ALA A 360 -28.80 -8.14 9.89
CA ALA A 360 -29.30 -7.39 8.73
C ALA A 360 -30.33 -6.31 9.09
N THR A 361 -30.90 -6.34 10.28
CA THR A 361 -31.84 -5.33 10.79
C THR A 361 -31.17 -4.22 11.60
N GLN A 362 -29.88 -4.38 11.93
CA GLN A 362 -29.08 -3.40 12.65
C GLN A 362 -28.95 -2.09 11.86
N LYS A 363 -28.75 -0.98 12.56
CA LYS A 363 -28.52 0.35 12.00
C LYS A 363 -27.23 0.94 12.58
N GLY A 364 -26.58 1.81 11.80
CA GLY A 364 -25.40 2.55 12.22
C GLY A 364 -24.10 2.04 11.61
N ASP A 365 -22.99 2.38 12.24
CA ASP A 365 -21.65 1.95 11.88
C ASP A 365 -21.41 0.51 12.39
N VAL A 366 -21.05 -0.38 11.48
CA VAL A 366 -20.76 -1.80 11.75
C VAL A 366 -19.36 -2.19 11.29
N SER A 367 -18.47 -1.21 11.15
CA SER A 367 -17.10 -1.43 10.64
C SER A 367 -16.24 -2.32 11.55
N ASP A 368 -16.54 -2.36 12.84
CA ASP A 368 -15.90 -3.24 13.83
C ASP A 368 -16.22 -4.74 13.62
N MET A 369 -17.26 -5.03 12.84
CA MET A 369 -17.59 -6.39 12.42
C MET A 369 -16.78 -6.87 11.20
N ILE A 370 -15.85 -6.05 10.66
CA ILE A 370 -15.00 -6.43 9.54
C ILE A 370 -13.61 -6.80 10.06
N GLY A 371 -13.11 -7.95 9.60
CA GLY A 371 -11.75 -8.42 9.82
C GLY A 371 -10.95 -8.46 8.51
N LEU A 372 -9.63 -8.59 8.61
CA LEU A 372 -8.74 -8.89 7.51
C LEU A 372 -8.20 -10.31 7.64
N TYR A 373 -8.30 -11.08 6.59
CA TYR A 373 -7.94 -12.50 6.54
C TYR A 373 -6.99 -12.79 5.39
N ASP A 374 -6.13 -13.77 5.60
CA ASP A 374 -5.29 -14.43 4.63
C ASP A 374 -6.03 -15.69 4.14
N ASP A 375 -6.26 -15.83 2.84
CA ASP A 375 -6.95 -17.00 2.29
C ASP A 375 -6.09 -18.28 2.32
N GLY A 376 -4.77 -18.14 2.52
CA GLY A 376 -3.83 -19.25 2.61
C GLY A 376 -3.62 -19.98 1.29
N THR A 377 -3.87 -19.32 0.17
CA THR A 377 -3.78 -19.89 -1.19
C THR A 377 -2.57 -19.39 -1.98
N ALA A 378 -1.89 -18.33 -1.49
CA ALA A 378 -0.67 -17.79 -2.11
C ALA A 378 0.35 -17.35 -1.05
N VAL A 379 1.64 -17.69 -1.28
CA VAL A 379 2.72 -17.25 -0.38
C VAL A 379 2.75 -15.73 -0.27
N ASN A 380 2.68 -15.22 0.96
CA ASN A 380 2.63 -13.81 1.25
C ASN A 380 3.88 -13.06 0.78
N GLN A 381 3.68 -11.88 0.21
CA GLN A 381 4.70 -10.89 -0.14
C GLN A 381 4.41 -9.58 0.60
N TYR A 382 5.36 -8.66 0.59
CA TYR A 382 5.15 -7.33 1.19
C TYR A 382 3.94 -6.64 0.56
N PRO A 383 2.93 -6.23 1.33
CA PRO A 383 1.73 -5.60 0.80
C PRO A 383 2.06 -4.30 0.05
N GLY A 384 1.71 -4.26 -1.23
CA GLY A 384 2.04 -3.13 -2.10
C GLY A 384 3.38 -3.23 -2.82
N ALA A 385 4.22 -4.23 -2.49
CA ALA A 385 5.47 -4.51 -3.19
C ALA A 385 5.51 -5.94 -3.79
N GLY A 386 4.43 -6.70 -3.70
CA GLY A 386 4.33 -8.04 -4.28
C GLY A 386 4.12 -8.01 -5.80
N ILE A 387 4.73 -8.97 -6.51
CA ILE A 387 4.56 -9.09 -7.98
C ILE A 387 3.21 -9.69 -8.38
N THR A 388 2.50 -10.30 -7.46
CA THR A 388 1.22 -11.01 -7.71
C THR A 388 0.00 -10.18 -7.33
N GLN A 389 0.20 -8.97 -6.81
CA GLN A 389 -0.90 -8.07 -6.46
C GLN A 389 -1.69 -7.63 -7.70
N PHE A 390 -2.90 -7.15 -7.46
CA PHE A 390 -3.81 -6.64 -8.48
C PHE A 390 -3.11 -5.79 -9.55
N ASN A 391 -3.41 -6.05 -10.82
CA ASN A 391 -2.88 -5.39 -12.04
C ASN A 391 -1.41 -5.65 -12.41
N LEU A 392 -0.65 -6.44 -11.68
CA LEU A 392 0.73 -6.75 -12.05
C LEU A 392 0.88 -8.04 -12.86
N ALA A 393 -0.17 -8.85 -12.93
CA ALA A 393 -0.23 -10.10 -13.70
C ALA A 393 0.90 -11.10 -13.38
N GLY A 394 1.49 -11.01 -12.19
CA GLY A 394 2.45 -12.00 -11.71
C GLY A 394 1.76 -13.32 -11.39
N THR A 395 2.51 -14.43 -11.48
CA THR A 395 2.00 -15.74 -11.08
C THR A 395 2.20 -15.94 -9.58
N PRO A 396 1.13 -16.15 -8.80
CA PRO A 396 1.26 -16.47 -7.39
C PRO A 396 2.10 -17.74 -7.18
N LEU A 397 2.92 -17.74 -6.13
CA LEU A 397 3.48 -18.98 -5.60
C LEU A 397 2.39 -19.59 -4.72
N ASP A 398 1.81 -20.70 -5.20
CA ASP A 398 0.70 -21.36 -4.50
C ASP A 398 1.13 -21.92 -3.15
N GLU A 399 0.26 -21.78 -2.17
CA GLU A 399 0.32 -22.53 -0.90
C GLU A 399 -1.05 -23.10 -0.55
N SER A 400 -1.12 -23.91 0.50
CA SER A 400 -2.37 -24.57 0.92
C SER A 400 -2.46 -24.59 2.44
N LYS A 401 -2.72 -23.41 2.98
CA LYS A 401 -2.95 -23.17 4.41
C LYS A 401 -4.44 -23.00 4.71
N THR A 402 -4.77 -22.89 5.98
CA THR A 402 -6.09 -22.50 6.44
C THR A 402 -6.24 -20.98 6.40
N ILE A 403 -7.47 -20.52 6.27
CA ILE A 403 -7.81 -19.09 6.37
C ILE A 403 -7.51 -18.62 7.79
N GLU A 404 -6.69 -17.58 7.91
CA GLU A 404 -6.24 -17.03 9.19
C GLU A 404 -6.44 -15.51 9.25
N VAL A 405 -6.56 -14.98 10.46
CA VAL A 405 -6.60 -13.52 10.68
C VAL A 405 -5.22 -12.94 10.38
N VAL A 406 -5.16 -11.89 9.56
CA VAL A 406 -3.93 -11.12 9.35
C VAL A 406 -3.71 -10.22 10.56
N PRO A 407 -2.65 -10.40 11.35
CA PRO A 407 -2.37 -9.53 12.47
C PRO A 407 -1.95 -8.12 12.01
N ALA A 408 -2.24 -7.11 12.80
CA ALA A 408 -1.82 -5.73 12.49
C ALA A 408 -0.30 -5.64 12.27
N MET A 409 0.49 -6.33 13.09
CA MET A 409 1.94 -6.51 12.89
C MET A 409 2.16 -7.87 12.24
N ASN A 410 2.40 -7.92 10.93
CA ASN A 410 2.33 -9.14 10.12
C ASN A 410 3.68 -9.62 9.56
N GLY A 411 4.79 -9.15 10.10
CA GLY A 411 6.15 -9.51 9.65
C GLY A 411 6.65 -8.72 8.43
N PHE A 412 5.78 -8.00 7.73
CA PHE A 412 6.13 -7.10 6.63
C PHE A 412 5.99 -5.63 7.05
N THR A 413 4.81 -5.27 7.56
CA THR A 413 4.44 -3.89 7.91
C THR A 413 3.50 -3.90 9.11
N THR A 414 3.26 -2.72 9.68
CA THR A 414 2.20 -2.50 10.66
C THR A 414 1.01 -1.85 9.97
N LEU A 415 -0.10 -2.58 9.89
CA LEU A 415 -1.34 -2.08 9.31
C LEU A 415 -2.05 -1.12 10.28
N PRO A 416 -2.72 -0.08 9.77
CA PRO A 416 -3.64 0.72 10.58
C PRO A 416 -4.84 -0.13 11.02
N PRO A 417 -5.62 0.31 12.03
CA PRO A 417 -6.86 -0.37 12.41
C PRO A 417 -7.78 -0.59 11.20
N ILE A 418 -8.42 -1.75 11.11
CA ILE A 418 -9.29 -2.12 9.98
C ILE A 418 -10.38 -1.06 9.74
N THR A 419 -10.97 -0.52 10.80
CA THR A 419 -11.97 0.57 10.74
C THR A 419 -11.42 1.89 10.16
N SER A 420 -10.11 2.04 10.08
CA SER A 420 -9.43 3.15 9.39
C SER A 420 -9.15 2.85 7.91
N ILE A 421 -9.42 1.62 7.44
CA ILE A 421 -9.26 1.21 6.04
C ILE A 421 -10.62 1.11 5.35
N ILE A 422 -11.52 0.34 5.95
CA ILE A 422 -12.85 0.07 5.41
C ILE A 422 -13.92 0.50 6.41
N LYS A 423 -14.92 1.24 5.93
CA LYS A 423 -16.10 1.63 6.70
C LYS A 423 -17.34 0.98 6.13
N VAL A 424 -18.13 0.38 7.00
CA VAL A 424 -19.41 -0.25 6.65
C VAL A 424 -20.53 0.33 7.52
N THR A 425 -21.59 0.84 6.87
CA THR A 425 -22.74 1.42 7.56
C THR A 425 -24.05 0.84 7.05
N LEU A 426 -25.04 0.70 7.93
CA LEU A 426 -26.42 0.32 7.63
C LEU A 426 -27.39 1.45 8.00
N GLN A 427 -28.33 1.76 7.11
CA GLN A 427 -29.31 2.84 7.28
C GLN A 427 -30.73 2.37 6.99
#